data_e846922ded2ee03393340845d46f14c0
#
_entry.id   e846922ded2ee03393340845d46f14c0
#
_cell.length_a   1.000
_cell.length_b   1.000
_cell.length_c   1.000
_cell.angle_alpha   90.00
_cell.angle_beta   90.00
_cell.angle_gamma   90.00
#
_symmetry.space_group_name_H-M   'P 1'
#
loop_
_entity.id
_entity.type
_entity.pdbx_description
1 polymer ?
#
loop_
_entity_poly.entity_id
_entity_poly.type
_entity_poly.pdbx_seq_one_letter_code
_entity_poly.pdbx_strand_id
1 'polypeptide(L)'
;MTAIRVVLPAHLRNLAGVRGEVCVDVAGPLTQRAVLDAVEARFPVLGGTIRDRRTGRRRAFIRFYACEQDLSNEPPDAPLPEPVAAAIAAGAEPFLVVGAMAGG
;
A
#
# COMPACT_ATOMS: atom_id res chain seq x y z
N MET A 1 12.30 -0.88 -12.59
CA MET A 1 11.48 -0.40 -11.47
C MET A 1 10.25 0.31 -11.97
N THR A 2 9.16 0.18 -11.27
CA THR A 2 7.90 0.81 -11.63
C THR A 2 7.52 1.83 -10.56
N ALA A 3 7.38 3.08 -10.96
CA ALA A 3 6.91 4.14 -10.07
C ALA A 3 5.39 4.04 -9.93
N ILE A 4 4.91 3.97 -8.71
CA ILE A 4 3.47 3.89 -8.45
C ILE A 4 3.04 4.94 -7.44
N ARG A 5 1.76 5.31 -7.50
CA ARG A 5 1.17 6.24 -6.53
C ARG A 5 0.52 5.45 -5.40
N VAL A 6 0.75 5.90 -4.18
CA VAL A 6 0.17 5.29 -2.98
C VAL A 6 -0.51 6.37 -2.17
N VAL A 7 -1.74 6.12 -1.75
CA VAL A 7 -2.47 7.01 -0.85
C VAL A 7 -2.52 6.36 0.52
N LEU A 8 -2.03 7.09 1.51
CA LEU A 8 -2.00 6.64 2.91
C LEU A 8 -3.17 7.26 3.68
N PRO A 9 -3.69 6.58 4.72
CA PRO A 9 -4.69 7.20 5.59
C PRO A 9 -4.08 8.38 6.37
N ALA A 10 -4.94 9.29 6.82
CA ALA A 10 -4.51 10.54 7.42
C ALA A 10 -3.51 10.37 8.57
N HIS A 11 -3.75 9.41 9.46
CA HIS A 11 -2.85 9.22 10.60
C HIS A 11 -1.46 8.74 10.17
N LEU A 12 -1.36 7.99 9.08
CA LEU A 12 -0.07 7.56 8.55
C LEU A 12 0.60 8.67 7.74
N ARG A 13 -0.18 9.50 7.05
CA ARG A 13 0.39 10.69 6.40
C ARG A 13 1.04 11.60 7.44
N ASN A 14 0.36 11.83 8.56
CA ASN A 14 0.91 12.64 9.64
C ASN A 14 2.19 12.05 10.18
N LEU A 15 2.21 10.74 10.41
CA LEU A 15 3.39 10.05 10.93
C LEU A 15 4.57 10.14 9.95
N ALA A 16 4.31 10.00 8.67
CA ALA A 16 5.35 10.05 7.63
C ALA A 16 5.73 11.49 7.24
N GLY A 17 4.98 12.47 7.70
CA GLY A 17 5.27 13.87 7.37
C GLY A 17 4.90 14.26 5.95
N VAL A 18 3.89 13.62 5.36
CA VAL A 18 3.45 13.92 4.00
C VAL A 18 2.02 14.43 4.00
N ARG A 19 1.66 15.19 2.98
CA ARG A 19 0.33 15.84 2.89
C ARG A 19 -0.61 15.18 1.91
N GLY A 20 -0.11 14.44 0.96
CA GLY A 20 -0.92 13.87 -0.09
C GLY A 20 -0.45 12.48 -0.44
N GLU A 21 -0.74 12.06 -1.65
CA GLU A 21 -0.24 10.78 -2.13
C GLU A 21 1.28 10.80 -2.24
N VAL A 22 1.86 9.63 -2.14
CA VAL A 22 3.31 9.46 -2.27
C VAL A 22 3.59 8.61 -3.49
N CYS A 23 4.81 8.73 -4.02
CA CYS A 23 5.27 7.92 -5.13
C CYS A 23 6.38 7.02 -4.63
N VAL A 24 6.27 5.73 -4.92
CA VAL A 24 7.30 4.76 -4.54
C VAL A 24 7.69 3.91 -5.75
N ASP A 25 8.91 3.42 -5.75
CA ASP A 25 9.42 2.56 -6.83
C ASP A 25 9.37 1.12 -6.40
N VAL A 26 8.71 0.30 -7.21
CA VAL A 26 8.56 -1.13 -6.94
C VAL A 26 9.40 -1.92 -7.93
N ALA A 27 10.24 -2.81 -7.40
CA ALA A 27 11.03 -3.72 -8.22
C ALA A 27 10.21 -4.99 -8.50
N GLY A 28 10.29 -5.46 -9.75
CA GLY A 28 9.62 -6.69 -10.15
C GLY A 28 8.11 -6.56 -10.27
N PRO A 29 7.39 -7.69 -10.26
CA PRO A 29 5.94 -7.70 -10.38
C PRO A 29 5.26 -6.98 -9.22
N LEU A 30 4.12 -6.36 -9.48
CA LEU A 30 3.34 -5.71 -8.44
C LEU A 30 2.63 -6.76 -7.61
N THR A 31 3.11 -6.94 -6.37
CA THR A 31 2.46 -7.77 -5.35
C THR A 31 2.17 -6.88 -4.16
N GLN A 32 1.28 -7.33 -3.29
CA GLN A 32 1.01 -6.60 -2.05
C GLN A 32 2.32 -6.39 -1.26
N ARG A 33 3.12 -7.46 -1.12
CA ARG A 33 4.40 -7.38 -0.40
C ARG A 33 5.35 -6.37 -1.02
N ALA A 34 5.51 -6.40 -2.34
CA ALA A 34 6.46 -5.51 -3.02
C ALA A 34 6.06 -4.04 -2.87
N VAL A 35 4.77 -3.75 -2.94
CA VAL A 35 4.27 -2.39 -2.75
C VAL A 35 4.55 -1.91 -1.32
N LEU A 36 4.24 -2.74 -0.32
CA LEU A 36 4.44 -2.35 1.07
C LEU A 36 5.91 -2.28 1.45
N ASP A 37 6.75 -3.16 0.89
CA ASP A 37 8.19 -3.06 1.07
C ASP A 37 8.71 -1.72 0.56
N ALA A 38 8.24 -1.28 -0.60
CA ALA A 38 8.65 -0.01 -1.18
C ALA A 38 8.20 1.18 -0.33
N VAL A 39 6.97 1.11 0.21
CA VAL A 39 6.46 2.15 1.11
C VAL A 39 7.30 2.24 2.37
N GLU A 40 7.61 1.10 2.99
CA GLU A 40 8.38 1.07 4.23
C GLU A 40 9.86 1.43 4.00
N ALA A 41 10.39 1.13 2.83
CA ALA A 41 11.74 1.54 2.49
C ALA A 41 11.85 3.06 2.37
N ARG A 42 10.83 3.68 1.78
CA ARG A 42 10.81 5.14 1.65
C ARG A 42 10.47 5.84 2.95
N PHE A 43 9.58 5.25 3.75
CA PHE A 43 9.13 5.81 5.03
C PHE A 43 9.32 4.78 6.14
N PRO A 44 10.57 4.60 6.63
CA PRO A 44 10.84 3.60 7.68
C PRO A 44 9.98 3.77 8.93
N VAL A 45 9.54 4.99 9.21
CA VAL A 45 8.68 5.27 10.36
C VAL A 45 7.35 4.52 10.28
N LEU A 46 6.93 4.10 9.09
CA LEU A 46 5.70 3.34 8.90
C LEU A 46 5.85 1.85 9.16
N GLY A 47 7.06 1.37 9.41
CA GLY A 47 7.29 -0.04 9.73
C GLY A 47 6.45 -0.47 10.92
N GLY A 48 5.67 -1.55 10.76
CA GLY A 48 4.80 -2.07 11.81
C GLY A 48 3.43 -1.41 11.91
N THR A 49 3.16 -0.34 11.14
CA THR A 49 1.87 0.36 11.21
C THR A 49 0.83 -0.20 10.25
N ILE A 50 1.26 -0.65 9.08
CA ILE A 50 0.37 -1.18 8.04
C ILE A 50 0.26 -2.69 8.17
N ARG A 51 1.39 -3.33 8.43
CA ARG A 51 1.48 -4.76 8.63
C ARG A 51 2.35 -5.05 9.83
N ASP A 52 2.10 -6.18 10.48
CA ASP A 52 2.88 -6.60 11.64
C ASP A 52 4.35 -6.77 11.24
N ARG A 53 5.25 -6.18 12.00
CA ARG A 53 6.67 -6.19 11.67
C ARG A 53 7.28 -7.60 11.73
N ARG A 54 6.77 -8.43 12.63
CA ARG A 54 7.30 -9.78 12.84
C ARG A 54 6.69 -10.79 11.88
N THR A 55 5.37 -10.73 11.67
CA THR A 55 4.64 -11.73 10.87
C THR A 55 4.43 -11.30 9.43
N GLY A 56 4.52 -10.01 9.14
CA GLY A 56 4.20 -9.47 7.82
C GLY A 56 2.70 -9.41 7.52
N ARG A 57 1.86 -9.77 8.47
CA ARG A 57 0.43 -9.77 8.27
C ARG A 57 -0.14 -8.37 8.32
N ARG A 58 -1.10 -8.09 7.45
CA ARG A 58 -1.84 -6.83 7.46
C ARG A 58 -2.48 -6.62 8.82
N ARG A 59 -2.40 -5.39 9.33
CA ARG A 59 -3.08 -5.02 10.57
C ARG A 59 -4.60 -5.09 10.39
N ALA A 60 -5.32 -5.42 11.46
CA ALA A 60 -6.75 -5.70 11.42
C ALA A 60 -7.59 -4.54 10.87
N PHE A 61 -7.18 -3.30 11.13
CA PHE A 61 -7.94 -2.11 10.71
C PHE A 61 -7.39 -1.47 9.44
N ILE A 62 -6.48 -2.15 8.77
CA ILE A 62 -5.91 -1.67 7.51
C ILE A 62 -6.48 -2.48 6.36
N ARG A 63 -6.87 -1.78 5.29
CA ARG A 63 -7.33 -2.42 4.07
C ARG A 63 -6.64 -1.82 2.86
N PHE A 64 -6.55 -2.60 1.79
CA PHE A 64 -5.93 -2.19 0.54
C PHE A 64 -6.96 -2.19 -0.58
N TYR A 65 -6.97 -1.11 -1.37
CA TYR A 65 -7.88 -0.96 -2.50
C TYR A 65 -7.14 -0.42 -3.71
N ALA A 66 -7.59 -0.80 -4.89
CA ALA A 66 -7.26 -0.13 -6.14
C ALA A 66 -8.35 -0.46 -7.14
N CYS A 67 -8.63 0.45 -8.07
CA CYS A 67 -9.68 0.26 -9.08
C CYS A 67 -11.02 -0.14 -8.46
N GLU A 68 -11.34 0.42 -7.29
CA GLU A 68 -12.56 0.11 -6.54
C GLU A 68 -12.67 -1.35 -6.09
N GLN A 69 -11.57 -2.09 -6.07
CA GLN A 69 -11.53 -3.47 -5.59
C GLN A 69 -10.78 -3.56 -4.27
N ASP A 70 -11.30 -4.36 -3.35
CA ASP A 70 -10.63 -4.66 -2.09
C ASP A 70 -9.55 -5.71 -2.35
N LEU A 71 -8.30 -5.32 -2.14
CA LEU A 71 -7.15 -6.20 -2.35
C LEU A 71 -6.60 -6.74 -1.04
N SER A 72 -7.30 -6.52 0.06
CA SER A 72 -6.79 -6.86 1.40
C SER A 72 -6.53 -8.35 1.59
N ASN A 73 -7.31 -9.20 0.93
CA ASN A 73 -7.21 -10.65 1.06
C ASN A 73 -6.38 -11.30 -0.05
N GLU A 74 -5.75 -10.50 -0.91
CA GLU A 74 -4.83 -11.04 -1.91
C GLU A 74 -3.62 -11.64 -1.20
N PRO A 75 -3.13 -12.81 -1.64
CA PRO A 75 -1.90 -13.36 -1.05
C PRO A 75 -0.75 -12.36 -1.21
N PRO A 76 0.04 -12.11 -0.15
CA PRO A 76 1.07 -11.06 -0.21
C PRO A 76 2.09 -11.23 -1.34
N ASP A 77 2.39 -12.45 -1.70
CA ASP A 77 3.41 -12.76 -2.72
C ASP A 77 2.83 -13.02 -4.11
N ALA A 78 1.51 -13.03 -4.25
CA ALA A 78 0.88 -13.25 -5.54
C ALA A 78 0.82 -11.93 -6.33
N PRO A 79 1.01 -11.97 -7.65
CA PRO A 79 0.77 -10.79 -8.47
C PRO A 79 -0.66 -10.28 -8.28
N LEU A 80 -0.80 -8.96 -8.21
CA LEU A 80 -2.13 -8.35 -8.18
C LEU A 80 -2.89 -8.72 -9.46
N PRO A 81 -4.23 -8.72 -9.44
CA PRO A 81 -5.01 -8.98 -10.65
C PRO A 81 -4.50 -8.13 -11.81
N GLU A 82 -4.36 -8.73 -12.98
CA GLU A 82 -3.68 -8.09 -14.10
C GLU A 82 -4.24 -6.71 -14.45
N PRO A 83 -5.56 -6.51 -14.56
CA PRO A 83 -6.08 -5.18 -14.88
C PRO A 83 -5.74 -4.14 -13.81
N VAL A 84 -5.72 -4.55 -12.55
CA VAL A 84 -5.39 -3.68 -11.42
C VAL A 84 -3.91 -3.31 -11.47
N ALA A 85 -3.05 -4.30 -11.63
CA ALA A 85 -1.61 -4.06 -11.73
C ALA A 85 -1.27 -3.14 -12.89
N ALA A 86 -1.91 -3.34 -14.03
CA ALA A 86 -1.70 -2.50 -15.21
C ALA A 86 -2.11 -1.05 -14.95
N ALA A 87 -3.25 -0.83 -14.32
CA ALA A 87 -3.74 0.52 -14.02
C ALA A 87 -2.81 1.23 -13.03
N ILE A 88 -2.34 0.52 -12.01
CA ILE A 88 -1.41 1.09 -11.03
C ILE A 88 -0.07 1.41 -11.70
N ALA A 89 0.47 0.50 -12.49
CA ALA A 89 1.74 0.69 -13.18
C ALA A 89 1.69 1.85 -14.17
N ALA A 90 0.55 2.06 -14.81
CA ALA A 90 0.36 3.15 -15.76
C ALA A 90 0.15 4.51 -15.07
N GLY A 91 0.01 4.54 -13.76
CA GLY A 91 -0.29 5.76 -13.01
C GLY A 91 -1.74 6.20 -13.12
N ALA A 92 -2.61 5.37 -13.72
CA ALA A 92 -4.03 5.71 -13.86
C ALA A 92 -4.77 5.59 -12.53
N GLU A 93 -4.36 4.67 -11.67
CA GLU A 93 -4.98 4.42 -10.39
C GLU A 93 -3.92 4.32 -9.30
N PRO A 94 -4.18 4.89 -8.11
CA PRO A 94 -3.28 4.70 -6.98
C PRO A 94 -3.56 3.37 -6.26
N PHE A 95 -2.56 2.91 -5.51
CA PHE A 95 -2.74 1.88 -4.51
C PHE A 95 -3.18 2.58 -3.22
N LEU A 96 -4.35 2.23 -2.71
CA LEU A 96 -4.93 2.89 -1.53
C LEU A 96 -4.69 2.05 -0.28
N VAL A 97 -4.11 2.67 0.74
CA VAL A 97 -4.04 2.10 2.08
C VAL A 97 -5.11 2.83 2.90
N VAL A 98 -6.10 2.10 3.35
CA VAL A 98 -7.25 2.65 4.06
C VAL A 98 -7.20 2.21 5.50
N GLY A 99 -7.31 3.15 6.42
CA GLY A 99 -7.38 2.84 7.84
C GLY A 99 -8.82 2.94 8.33
N ALA A 100 -9.38 1.82 8.78
CA ALA A 100 -10.68 1.83 9.44
C ALA A 100 -10.45 2.19 10.89
N MET A 101 -10.57 3.46 11.20
CA MET A 101 -10.37 3.92 12.58
C MET A 101 -11.61 3.65 13.39
N ALA A 102 -11.48 2.85 14.43
CA ALA A 102 -12.57 2.66 15.39
C ALA A 102 -12.88 4.02 16.03
N GLY A 103 -14.13 4.40 15.96
CA GLY A 103 -14.57 5.63 16.59
C GLY A 103 -14.36 6.88 15.76
N GLY A 104 -14.05 6.71 14.52
CA GLY A 104 -13.96 7.93 13.71
C GLY A 104 -13.24 7.72 12.45
#